data_8276a0ee0f809540a56b9208bc028c9d
#
_entry.id   8276a0ee0f809540a56b9208bc028c9d
#
_cell.length_a   1.000
_cell.length_b   1.000
_cell.length_c   1.000
_cell.angle_alpha   90.00
_cell.angle_beta   90.00
_cell.angle_gamma   90.00
#
_symmetry.space_group_name_H-M   'P 1'
#
loop_
_entity.id
_entity.type
_entity.pdbx_description
1 polymer ?
#
loop_
_entity_poly.entity_id
_entity_poly.type
_entity_poly.pdbx_seq_one_letter_code
_entity_poly.pdbx_strand_id
1 'polypeptide(L)'
;MNSVQMNSVQIGQKSYEMPPRDGFTVAYFLTVADINRSARFYETVFGGRILSGGDSKGASGHIQIANTWLIINVGGGPTPEKPSVTLSVPDPNHINSFLNIRVADIQACYELWKSRGAEFITEPIPKYGEIRCYIRDPDGYIIEVGQSKPEFTYG
;
A
#
# COMPACT_ATOMS: atom_id res chain seq x y z
N MET A 1 -18.29 0.01 -3.35
CA MET A 1 -17.39 0.91 -3.00
C MET A 1 -17.60 1.48 -1.69
N ASN A 2 -16.65 1.77 -1.06
CA ASN A 2 -16.67 1.87 0.34
C ASN A 2 -16.09 3.16 0.81
N SER A 3 -16.91 4.20 0.71
CA SER A 3 -16.58 5.44 1.35
C SER A 3 -16.86 5.32 2.81
N VAL A 4 -15.92 5.75 3.60
CA VAL A 4 -16.06 5.84 5.04
C VAL A 4 -15.93 7.30 5.42
N GLN A 5 -16.84 7.79 6.24
CA GLN A 5 -16.77 9.14 6.76
C GLN A 5 -16.38 9.11 8.23
N MET A 6 -15.39 9.92 8.58
CA MET A 6 -14.99 10.19 9.95
C MET A 6 -14.86 11.69 10.07
N ASN A 7 -15.58 12.29 11.03
CA ASN A 7 -15.54 13.75 11.23
C ASN A 7 -15.80 14.51 9.94
N SER A 8 -16.75 14.06 9.13
CA SER A 8 -17.11 14.64 7.84
C SER A 8 -16.04 14.49 6.76
N VAL A 9 -14.97 13.75 7.02
CA VAL A 9 -13.91 13.51 6.04
C VAL A 9 -14.17 12.20 5.30
N GLN A 10 -14.09 12.26 3.98
CA GLN A 10 -14.26 11.12 3.11
C GLN A 10 -12.91 10.39 2.98
N ILE A 11 -12.84 9.15 3.45
CA ILE A 11 -11.61 8.36 3.39
C ILE A 11 -11.73 7.19 2.40
N GLY A 12 -12.79 7.14 1.64
CA GLY A 12 -12.94 6.11 0.62
C GLY A 12 -11.99 6.31 -0.55
N GLN A 13 -11.75 5.27 -1.30
CA GLN A 13 -10.89 5.36 -2.47
C GLN A 13 -11.69 5.40 -3.75
N LYS A 14 -11.11 6.07 -4.75
CA LYS A 14 -11.67 6.12 -6.09
C LYS A 14 -11.29 4.86 -6.85
N SER A 15 -12.19 4.37 -7.68
CA SER A 15 -11.92 3.21 -8.53
C SER A 15 -11.24 3.65 -9.82
N TYR A 16 -10.24 2.91 -10.25
CA TYR A 16 -9.52 3.14 -11.50
C TYR A 16 -9.58 1.87 -12.35
N GLU A 17 -9.53 2.06 -13.66
CA GLU A 17 -9.53 0.93 -14.59
C GLU A 17 -8.15 0.27 -14.62
N MET A 18 -8.13 -1.05 -14.42
CA MET A 18 -6.91 -1.83 -14.40
C MET A 18 -7.14 -3.17 -15.08
N PRO A 19 -6.31 -3.62 -16.04
CA PRO A 19 -5.21 -2.86 -16.63
C PRO A 19 -5.69 -1.74 -17.54
N PRO A 20 -4.81 -0.82 -17.95
CA PRO A 20 -5.23 0.30 -18.79
C PRO A 20 -5.57 -0.17 -20.21
N ARG A 21 -6.55 0.49 -20.81
CA ARG A 21 -6.87 0.24 -22.23
C ARG A 21 -6.02 1.05 -23.16
N ASP A 22 -5.39 2.08 -22.64
CA ASP A 22 -4.64 3.05 -23.40
C ASP A 22 -3.53 3.62 -22.52
N GLY A 23 -2.42 4.02 -23.13
CA GLY A 23 -1.28 4.54 -22.39
C GLY A 23 -0.68 3.50 -21.45
N PHE A 24 -0.31 3.95 -20.25
CA PHE A 24 0.26 3.06 -19.25
C PHE A 24 -0.15 3.51 -17.86
N THR A 25 -0.09 2.57 -16.90
CA THR A 25 -0.29 2.85 -15.50
C THR A 25 0.91 2.34 -14.72
N VAL A 26 1.01 2.78 -13.47
CA VAL A 26 2.08 2.33 -12.59
C VAL A 26 1.48 1.43 -11.53
N ALA A 27 2.11 0.29 -11.31
CA ALA A 27 1.77 -0.62 -10.24
C ALA A 27 2.99 -0.78 -9.33
N TYR A 28 2.76 -1.23 -8.11
CA TYR A 28 3.84 -1.48 -7.17
C TYR A 28 3.90 -2.97 -6.86
N PHE A 29 5.08 -3.54 -6.97
CA PHE A 29 5.27 -4.98 -6.77
C PHE A 29 5.79 -5.25 -5.37
N LEU A 30 5.13 -6.17 -4.66
CA LEU A 30 5.56 -6.60 -3.34
C LEU A 30 5.84 -8.09 -3.33
N THR A 31 7.01 -8.45 -2.82
CA THR A 31 7.31 -9.85 -2.53
C THR A 31 6.83 -10.14 -1.12
N VAL A 32 5.96 -11.14 -0.99
CA VAL A 32 5.29 -11.44 0.27
C VAL A 32 5.49 -12.92 0.63
N ALA A 33 5.39 -13.23 1.91
CA ALA A 33 5.48 -14.62 2.35
C ALA A 33 4.18 -15.39 2.10
N ASP A 34 3.05 -14.69 2.17
CA ASP A 34 1.72 -15.30 2.06
C ASP A 34 0.79 -14.34 1.34
N ILE A 35 0.41 -14.68 0.10
CA ILE A 35 -0.40 -13.80 -0.74
C ILE A 35 -1.75 -13.50 -0.09
N ASN A 36 -2.42 -14.50 0.45
CA ASN A 36 -3.75 -14.31 1.06
C ASN A 36 -3.67 -13.40 2.28
N ARG A 37 -2.66 -13.57 3.11
CA ARG A 37 -2.48 -12.73 4.30
C ARG A 37 -2.26 -11.28 3.89
N SER A 38 -1.42 -11.04 2.92
CA SER A 38 -1.13 -9.69 2.44
C SER A 38 -2.36 -9.07 1.76
N ALA A 39 -3.05 -9.83 0.92
CA ALA A 39 -4.26 -9.35 0.26
C ALA A 39 -5.31 -8.91 1.29
N ARG A 40 -5.52 -9.71 2.32
CA ARG A 40 -6.49 -9.37 3.38
C ARG A 40 -6.09 -8.14 4.17
N PHE A 41 -4.80 -7.96 4.40
CA PHE A 41 -4.31 -6.76 5.07
C PHE A 41 -4.68 -5.49 4.30
N TYR A 42 -4.35 -5.46 3.01
CA TYR A 42 -4.62 -4.28 2.19
C TYR A 42 -6.11 -4.06 1.96
N GLU A 43 -6.89 -5.13 1.89
CA GLU A 43 -8.35 -5.03 1.81
C GLU A 43 -8.93 -4.47 3.10
N THR A 44 -8.54 -5.03 4.24
CA THR A 44 -9.14 -4.69 5.54
C THR A 44 -8.74 -3.30 6.01
N VAL A 45 -7.46 -2.96 5.91
CA VAL A 45 -6.96 -1.69 6.44
C VAL A 45 -7.35 -0.53 5.52
N PHE A 46 -7.05 -0.65 4.23
CA PHE A 46 -7.19 0.47 3.30
C PHE A 46 -8.46 0.41 2.44
N GLY A 47 -9.25 -0.64 2.56
CA GLY A 47 -10.39 -0.83 1.69
C GLY A 47 -10.00 -1.22 0.28
N GLY A 48 -8.83 -1.85 0.12
CA GLY A 48 -8.36 -2.29 -1.17
C GLY A 48 -9.30 -3.31 -1.80
N ARG A 49 -9.34 -3.33 -3.13
CA ARG A 49 -10.20 -4.24 -3.86
C ARG A 49 -9.34 -5.33 -4.49
N ILE A 50 -9.60 -6.57 -4.09
CA ILE A 50 -8.91 -7.73 -4.65
C ILE A 50 -9.43 -7.97 -6.06
N LEU A 51 -8.57 -7.80 -7.06
CA LEU A 51 -8.91 -8.00 -8.46
C LEU A 51 -8.68 -9.45 -8.87
N SER A 52 -7.63 -10.07 -8.35
CA SER A 52 -7.37 -11.49 -8.55
C SER A 52 -6.56 -12.00 -7.38
N GLY A 53 -6.80 -13.24 -6.98
CA GLY A 53 -5.94 -13.93 -6.03
C GLY A 53 -4.74 -14.52 -6.76
N GLY A 54 -3.65 -14.71 -6.06
CA GLY A 54 -2.52 -15.44 -6.59
C GLY A 54 -2.59 -16.90 -6.14
N ASP A 55 -1.53 -17.63 -6.45
CA ASP A 55 -1.42 -18.98 -5.95
C ASP A 55 0.02 -19.29 -5.53
N SER A 56 0.22 -20.44 -4.93
CA SER A 56 1.54 -20.87 -4.47
C SER A 56 2.44 -21.34 -5.61
N LYS A 57 1.95 -21.37 -6.84
CA LYS A 57 2.69 -21.87 -8.00
C LYS A 57 3.27 -20.75 -8.86
N GLY A 58 3.19 -19.52 -8.39
CA GLY A 58 3.80 -18.36 -9.05
C GLY A 58 2.83 -17.36 -9.64
N ALA A 59 1.53 -17.58 -9.59
CA ALA A 59 0.58 -16.59 -10.03
C ALA A 59 0.47 -15.48 -8.99
N SER A 60 0.52 -14.22 -9.45
CA SER A 60 0.46 -13.06 -8.57
C SER A 60 -0.97 -12.72 -8.16
N GLY A 61 -1.11 -12.15 -6.98
CA GLY A 61 -2.35 -11.50 -6.59
C GLY A 61 -2.31 -10.04 -7.02
N HIS A 62 -3.48 -9.46 -7.25
CA HIS A 62 -3.62 -8.07 -7.69
C HIS A 62 -4.65 -7.37 -6.83
N ILE A 63 -4.27 -6.24 -6.24
CA ILE A 63 -5.13 -5.48 -5.33
C ILE A 63 -5.09 -4.02 -5.75
N GLN A 64 -6.27 -3.42 -5.95
CA GLN A 64 -6.35 -2.01 -6.25
C GLN A 64 -6.48 -1.21 -4.96
N ILE A 65 -5.61 -0.22 -4.79
CA ILE A 65 -5.67 0.74 -3.70
C ILE A 65 -5.63 2.13 -4.32
N ALA A 66 -6.68 2.93 -4.09
CA ALA A 66 -6.76 4.29 -4.60
C ALA A 66 -6.39 4.34 -6.09
N ASN A 67 -5.39 5.13 -6.48
CA ASN A 67 -4.99 5.32 -7.88
C ASN A 67 -3.86 4.39 -8.31
N THR A 68 -3.58 3.34 -7.54
CA THR A 68 -2.55 2.38 -7.93
C THR A 68 -3.03 0.96 -7.69
N TRP A 69 -2.26 0.00 -8.11
CA TRP A 69 -2.52 -1.39 -7.80
C TRP A 69 -1.24 -2.06 -7.34
N LEU A 70 -1.42 -3.03 -6.48
CA LEU A 70 -0.33 -3.82 -5.95
C LEU A 70 -0.34 -5.16 -6.65
N ILE A 71 0.84 -5.58 -7.08
CA ILE A 71 1.05 -6.93 -7.58
C ILE A 71 1.81 -7.65 -6.47
N ILE A 72 1.23 -8.72 -5.93
CA ILE A 72 1.85 -9.43 -4.81
C ILE A 72 2.19 -10.85 -5.23
N ASN A 73 3.38 -11.29 -4.88
CA ASN A 73 3.90 -12.58 -5.28
C ASN A 73 4.84 -13.11 -4.21
N VAL A 74 4.99 -14.42 -4.15
CA VAL A 74 5.90 -15.03 -3.17
C VAL A 74 7.37 -14.88 -3.55
N GLY A 75 7.65 -14.38 -4.73
CA GLY A 75 9.03 -14.12 -5.13
C GLY A 75 9.78 -15.39 -5.51
N GLY A 76 11.08 -15.38 -5.20
CA GLY A 76 12.00 -16.41 -5.62
C GLY A 76 12.84 -15.96 -6.79
N GLY A 77 13.36 -16.88 -7.53
CA GLY A 77 14.16 -16.56 -8.69
C GLY A 77 15.52 -17.19 -8.65
N PRO A 78 16.41 -16.92 -9.61
CA PRO A 78 16.18 -16.11 -10.82
C PRO A 78 15.20 -16.75 -11.81
N THR A 79 14.74 -15.95 -12.76
CA THR A 79 13.84 -16.41 -13.81
C THR A 79 14.42 -16.00 -15.17
N PRO A 80 13.90 -16.55 -16.29
CA PRO A 80 14.42 -16.17 -17.61
C PRO A 80 14.37 -14.68 -17.91
N GLU A 81 13.34 -13.96 -17.43
CA GLU A 81 13.24 -12.52 -17.69
C GLU A 81 14.05 -11.66 -16.71
N LYS A 82 14.59 -12.25 -15.64
CA LYS A 82 15.49 -11.57 -14.70
C LYS A 82 16.50 -12.57 -14.15
N PRO A 83 17.47 -12.95 -15.00
CA PRO A 83 18.30 -14.13 -14.74
C PRO A 83 19.31 -13.99 -13.61
N SER A 84 19.50 -12.80 -13.09
CA SER A 84 20.45 -12.57 -11.99
C SER A 84 19.80 -11.97 -10.75
N VAL A 85 18.46 -11.96 -10.68
CA VAL A 85 17.74 -11.31 -9.58
C VAL A 85 16.91 -12.32 -8.82
N THR A 86 17.04 -12.29 -7.50
CA THR A 86 16.18 -13.02 -6.58
C THR A 86 15.30 -12.04 -5.84
N LEU A 87 14.01 -12.32 -5.79
CA LEU A 87 13.06 -11.52 -5.02
C LEU A 87 12.77 -12.22 -3.70
N SER A 88 12.88 -11.48 -2.61
CA SER A 88 12.66 -12.01 -1.26
C SER A 88 11.91 -11.01 -0.41
N VAL A 89 11.30 -11.49 0.66
CA VAL A 89 10.69 -10.60 1.66
C VAL A 89 11.78 -9.72 2.29
N PRO A 90 11.43 -8.51 2.75
CA PRO A 90 12.45 -7.59 3.26
C PRO A 90 12.92 -7.96 4.66
N ASP A 91 14.10 -7.44 5.01
CA ASP A 91 14.46 -7.26 6.40
C ASP A 91 13.69 -6.03 6.90
N PRO A 92 12.81 -6.17 7.90
CA PRO A 92 11.94 -5.06 8.29
C PRO A 92 12.66 -3.82 8.80
N ASN A 93 13.94 -3.94 9.14
CA ASN A 93 14.74 -2.81 9.60
C ASN A 93 15.66 -2.24 8.52
N HIS A 94 15.63 -2.78 7.29
CA HIS A 94 16.48 -2.36 6.19
C HIS A 94 15.68 -2.24 4.91
N ILE A 95 14.74 -1.31 4.90
CA ILE A 95 13.82 -1.09 3.78
C ILE A 95 14.42 -0.03 2.86
N ASN A 96 14.44 -0.29 1.56
CA ASN A 96 15.01 0.63 0.59
C ASN A 96 13.99 1.28 -0.34
N SER A 97 12.73 0.86 -0.30
CA SER A 97 11.64 1.51 -1.00
C SER A 97 10.33 1.18 -0.28
N PHE A 98 9.34 2.03 -0.45
CA PHE A 98 8.08 1.80 0.25
C PHE A 98 6.92 2.50 -0.46
N LEU A 99 5.72 1.99 -0.22
CA LEU A 99 4.49 2.60 -0.67
C LEU A 99 4.27 3.88 0.14
N ASN A 100 3.92 4.96 -0.55
CA ASN A 100 3.68 6.26 0.07
C ASN A 100 2.23 6.67 -0.21
N ILE A 101 1.46 6.85 0.85
CA ILE A 101 0.05 7.21 0.76
C ILE A 101 -0.09 8.65 1.21
N ARG A 102 -0.63 9.49 0.31
CA ARG A 102 -0.86 10.91 0.62
C ARG A 102 -2.32 11.10 0.97
N VAL A 103 -2.59 11.74 2.11
CA VAL A 103 -3.94 11.83 2.66
C VAL A 103 -4.31 13.27 2.94
N ALA A 104 -5.61 13.55 2.96
CA ALA A 104 -6.13 14.87 3.28
C ALA A 104 -6.21 15.11 4.78
N ASP A 105 -6.46 14.05 5.57
CA ASP A 105 -6.61 14.16 7.02
C ASP A 105 -5.93 12.95 7.67
N ILE A 106 -4.67 13.14 8.06
CA ILE A 106 -3.87 12.04 8.59
C ILE A 106 -4.37 11.55 9.95
N GLN A 107 -4.91 12.43 10.78
CA GLN A 107 -5.39 12.02 12.08
C GLN A 107 -6.61 11.09 11.95
N ALA A 108 -7.53 11.43 11.05
CA ALA A 108 -8.69 10.58 10.77
C ALA A 108 -8.26 9.23 10.19
N CYS A 109 -7.29 9.23 9.26
CA CYS A 109 -6.77 8.00 8.68
C CYS A 109 -6.06 7.15 9.73
N TYR A 110 -5.26 7.77 10.57
CA TYR A 110 -4.56 7.07 11.65
C TYR A 110 -5.54 6.34 12.55
N GLU A 111 -6.58 7.03 13.01
CA GLU A 111 -7.57 6.43 13.90
C GLU A 111 -8.37 5.32 13.23
N LEU A 112 -8.79 5.55 11.98
CA LEU A 112 -9.56 4.55 11.26
C LEU A 112 -8.74 3.30 10.98
N TRP A 113 -7.55 3.47 10.43
CA TRP A 113 -6.72 2.32 10.04
C TRP A 113 -6.19 1.56 11.24
N LYS A 114 -5.90 2.27 12.33
CA LYS A 114 -5.53 1.63 13.58
C LYS A 114 -6.69 0.78 14.11
N SER A 115 -7.92 1.27 14.01
CA SER A 115 -9.10 0.52 14.44
C SER A 115 -9.32 -0.74 13.59
N ARG A 116 -8.77 -0.76 12.39
CA ARG A 116 -8.83 -1.92 11.49
C ARG A 116 -7.64 -2.87 11.63
N GLY A 117 -6.80 -2.64 12.62
CA GLY A 117 -5.69 -3.52 12.95
C GLY A 117 -4.34 -3.14 12.39
N ALA A 118 -4.21 -1.96 11.76
CA ALA A 118 -2.89 -1.53 11.28
C ALA A 118 -1.93 -1.30 12.43
N GLU A 119 -0.70 -1.78 12.24
CA GLU A 119 0.37 -1.59 13.21
C GLU A 119 1.16 -0.34 12.81
N PHE A 120 0.98 0.74 13.56
CA PHE A 120 1.72 1.97 13.33
C PHE A 120 3.01 1.97 14.11
N ILE A 121 4.09 2.40 13.47
CA ILE A 121 5.40 2.53 14.14
C ILE A 121 5.35 3.67 15.13
N THR A 122 4.75 4.80 14.74
CA THR A 122 4.54 5.95 15.61
C THR A 122 3.20 6.60 15.30
N GLU A 123 2.76 7.48 16.20
CA GLU A 123 1.67 8.40 15.90
C GLU A 123 2.11 9.41 14.82
N PRO A 124 1.16 10.13 14.21
CA PRO A 124 1.54 11.20 13.28
C PRO A 124 2.47 12.24 13.90
N ILE A 125 3.56 12.54 13.20
CA ILE A 125 4.62 13.43 13.69
C ILE A 125 4.87 14.51 12.63
N PRO A 126 4.92 15.79 13.04
CA PRO A 126 5.30 16.88 12.11
C PRO A 126 6.74 16.71 11.62
N LYS A 127 6.94 16.89 10.31
CA LYS A 127 8.25 16.77 9.70
C LYS A 127 8.32 17.58 8.41
N TYR A 128 9.15 18.62 8.36
CA TYR A 128 9.43 19.39 7.12
C TYR A 128 8.18 19.89 6.38
N GLY A 129 7.21 20.45 7.06
CA GLY A 129 6.01 20.95 6.39
C GLY A 129 4.99 19.87 6.06
N GLU A 130 5.19 18.69 6.61
CA GLU A 130 4.25 17.57 6.50
C GLU A 130 3.96 17.02 7.88
N ILE A 131 2.97 16.15 7.92
CA ILE A 131 2.73 15.30 9.08
C ILE A 131 2.82 13.87 8.57
N ARG A 132 3.60 13.01 9.22
CA ARG A 132 3.88 11.66 8.73
C ARG A 132 3.73 10.61 9.83
N CYS A 133 3.34 9.43 9.42
CA CYS A 133 3.47 8.23 10.23
C CYS A 133 3.70 7.04 9.29
N TYR A 134 4.06 5.91 9.87
CA TYR A 134 4.39 4.72 9.10
C TYR A 134 3.64 3.52 9.66
N ILE A 135 3.19 2.66 8.75
CA ILE A 135 2.53 1.40 9.06
C ILE A 135 3.45 0.27 8.64
N ARG A 136 3.45 -0.83 9.40
CA ARG A 136 4.05 -2.09 8.99
C ARG A 136 3.00 -2.93 8.28
N ASP A 137 3.36 -3.52 7.15
CA ASP A 137 2.52 -4.54 6.56
C ASP A 137 2.88 -5.93 7.14
N PRO A 138 2.19 -7.01 6.76
CA PRO A 138 2.44 -8.34 7.36
C PRO A 138 3.87 -8.87 7.18
N ASP A 139 4.58 -8.44 6.14
CA ASP A 139 5.96 -8.88 5.89
C ASP A 139 7.00 -7.91 6.46
N GLY A 140 6.56 -6.83 7.07
CA GLY A 140 7.45 -5.82 7.63
C GLY A 140 7.79 -4.69 6.67
N TYR A 141 7.20 -4.63 5.48
CA TYR A 141 7.31 -3.43 4.65
C TYR A 141 6.74 -2.24 5.40
N ILE A 142 7.38 -1.09 5.24
CA ILE A 142 6.80 0.13 5.77
C ILE A 142 5.92 0.79 4.71
N ILE A 143 4.90 1.48 5.18
CA ILE A 143 4.00 2.27 4.34
C ILE A 143 3.95 3.66 4.96
N GLU A 144 4.40 4.66 4.21
CA GLU A 144 4.33 6.03 4.71
C GLU A 144 2.94 6.58 4.50
N VAL A 145 2.41 7.22 5.53
CA VAL A 145 1.18 8.00 5.43
C VAL A 145 1.56 9.45 5.69
N GLY A 146 1.27 10.33 4.76
CA GLY A 146 1.69 11.71 4.85
C GLY A 146 0.59 12.68 4.45
N GLN A 147 0.53 13.78 5.18
CA GLN A 147 -0.35 14.89 4.88
C GLN A 147 0.51 16.14 4.71
N SER A 148 0.43 16.76 3.54
CA SER A 148 1.12 18.01 3.27
C SER A 148 0.38 19.15 3.95
N LYS A 149 1.13 20.12 4.49
CA LYS A 149 0.52 21.34 5.02
C LYS A 149 0.00 22.19 3.86
N PRO A 150 -1.04 23.00 4.11
CA PRO A 150 -1.67 23.76 3.02
C PRO A 150 -0.72 24.69 2.24
N GLU A 151 0.33 25.20 2.88
CA GLU A 151 1.32 26.05 2.23
C GLU A 151 2.27 25.30 1.29
N PHE A 152 2.24 23.97 1.28
CA PHE A 152 3.07 23.16 0.40
C PHE A 152 2.22 22.59 -0.73
N THR A 153 2.23 23.25 -1.86
CA THR A 153 1.52 22.81 -3.05
C THR A 153 2.56 22.39 -4.10
N TYR A 154 2.25 21.36 -4.84
CA TYR A 154 3.13 20.80 -5.86
C TYR A 154 2.55 21.12 -7.23
N GLY A 155 3.05 22.15 -7.81
CA GLY A 155 2.77 22.53 -9.16
C GLY A 155 1.39 22.97 -9.49
#